data_5624263a693d1c90343712bf769502b9
#
_entry.id   5624263a693d1c90343712bf769502b9
#
_cell.length_a   1.000
_cell.length_b   1.000
_cell.length_c   1.000
_cell.angle_alpha   90.00
_cell.angle_beta   90.00
_cell.angle_gamma   90.00
#
_symmetry.space_group_name_H-M   'P 1'
#
loop_
_entity.id
_entity.type
_entity.pdbx_description
1 polymer ?
#
loop_
_entity_poly.entity_id
_entity_poly.type
_entity_poly.pdbx_seq_one_letter_code
_entity_poly.pdbx_strand_id
1 'polypeptide(L)'
;MFKRLTLIGLALFSLSACDRQGLTTDDRLERLVPVKNGVKVVEYRGVRYAEAPTGKNRWKPPIPVSEREILNEWPPACVQGDGNVDWYKIVAKGFGADPNVIFDTPPTSEDCLFLNIWQPLSRDLSDLPVMVWIHGGGNVGGWAYEPNYIGAELASEGVIVVSIGYRLGVFGFLAHPQLSKESPHDSSGNYAILDQIEALKWIQRNINEYGGNPENITVFGESAGAGNIGYLLVSPLADDLFHKAIMQSGGWPIKLDRKLTENEAIGNKFTEDAGYSIDELRNCLLYTSPSPRDLSTSRMPSSA
;
A
#
# COMPACT_ATOMS: atom_id res chain seq x y z
N MET A 1 -29.32 -63.17 40.25
CA MET A 1 -27.91 -62.77 40.35
C MET A 1 -27.51 -62.10 39.02
N PHE A 2 -27.81 -60.82 38.87
CA PHE A 2 -27.60 -60.06 37.62
C PHE A 2 -26.51 -59.04 37.85
N LYS A 3 -25.38 -59.18 37.09
CA LYS A 3 -24.30 -58.21 37.03
C LYS A 3 -24.70 -57.05 36.13
N ARG A 4 -24.71 -55.81 36.64
CA ARG A 4 -24.84 -54.57 35.85
C ARG A 4 -23.49 -54.27 35.24
N LEU A 5 -23.44 -54.18 33.91
CA LEU A 5 -22.35 -53.57 33.15
C LEU A 5 -22.61 -52.06 33.09
N THR A 6 -21.65 -51.31 33.58
CA THR A 6 -21.63 -49.85 33.43
C THR A 6 -20.89 -49.52 32.16
N LEU A 7 -21.58 -48.95 31.17
CA LEU A 7 -20.95 -48.34 29.98
C LEU A 7 -20.37 -46.99 30.34
N ILE A 8 -19.06 -46.85 30.23
CA ILE A 8 -18.36 -45.54 30.28
C ILE A 8 -18.37 -45.01 28.86
N GLY A 9 -19.16 -43.95 28.64
CA GLY A 9 -19.17 -43.23 27.39
C GLY A 9 -17.90 -42.37 27.25
N LEU A 10 -17.02 -42.70 26.33
CA LEU A 10 -15.93 -41.81 25.89
C LEU A 10 -16.53 -40.67 25.07
N ALA A 11 -16.57 -39.47 25.63
CA ALA A 11 -16.84 -38.28 24.87
C ALA A 11 -15.60 -37.95 24.02
N LEU A 12 -15.65 -38.21 22.74
CA LEU A 12 -14.70 -37.71 21.75
C LEU A 12 -14.94 -36.21 21.59
N PHE A 13 -14.09 -35.39 22.22
CA PHE A 13 -13.94 -33.99 21.85
C PHE A 13 -13.29 -33.94 20.46
N SER A 14 -14.09 -33.70 19.44
CA SER A 14 -13.60 -33.27 18.15
C SER A 14 -13.05 -31.85 18.30
N LEU A 15 -11.73 -31.75 18.41
CA LEU A 15 -11.02 -30.51 18.16
C LEU A 15 -11.27 -30.13 16.69
N SER A 16 -12.18 -29.21 16.47
CA SER A 16 -12.26 -28.50 15.20
C SER A 16 -10.92 -27.81 14.99
N ALA A 17 -10.08 -28.44 14.17
CA ALA A 17 -8.94 -27.78 13.57
C ALA A 17 -9.51 -26.58 12.79
N CYS A 18 -9.15 -25.36 13.20
CA CYS A 18 -9.36 -24.16 12.43
C CYS A 18 -8.67 -24.41 11.07
N ASP A 19 -9.47 -24.61 10.05
CA ASP A 19 -9.01 -24.84 8.70
C ASP A 19 -8.29 -23.57 8.22
N ARG A 20 -6.97 -23.57 8.33
CA ARG A 20 -6.13 -22.59 7.63
C ARG A 20 -6.24 -22.95 6.17
N GLN A 21 -7.17 -22.33 5.46
CA GLN A 21 -7.25 -22.43 4.00
C GLN A 21 -6.01 -21.74 3.39
N GLY A 22 -4.87 -22.43 3.46
CA GLY A 22 -3.75 -22.16 2.60
C GLY A 22 -4.20 -22.40 1.16
N LEU A 23 -3.78 -21.54 0.23
CA LEU A 23 -4.00 -21.75 -1.19
C LEU A 23 -3.58 -23.18 -1.58
N THR A 24 -4.44 -23.88 -2.33
CA THR A 24 -4.13 -25.20 -2.86
C THR A 24 -2.95 -25.10 -3.84
N THR A 25 -2.29 -26.22 -4.10
CA THR A 25 -1.20 -26.28 -5.10
C THR A 25 -1.69 -25.83 -6.48
N ASP A 26 -2.93 -26.14 -6.82
CA ASP A 26 -3.55 -25.78 -8.11
C ASP A 26 -3.76 -24.27 -8.22
N ASP A 27 -4.26 -23.61 -7.18
CA ASP A 27 -4.42 -22.13 -7.14
C ASP A 27 -3.09 -21.37 -7.33
N ARG A 28 -1.98 -21.95 -6.88
CA ARG A 28 -0.64 -21.37 -7.08
C ARG A 28 -0.15 -21.54 -8.52
N LEU A 29 -0.44 -22.64 -9.17
CA LEU A 29 0.00 -22.88 -10.54
C LEU A 29 -0.67 -21.96 -11.56
N GLU A 30 -1.90 -21.53 -11.32
CA GLU A 30 -2.63 -20.58 -12.17
C GLU A 30 -2.05 -19.16 -12.11
N ARG A 31 -1.21 -18.86 -11.10
CA ARG A 31 -0.61 -17.55 -10.87
C ARG A 31 0.88 -17.49 -11.20
N LEU A 32 1.40 -18.48 -11.92
CA LEU A 32 2.79 -18.46 -12.31
C LEU A 32 3.05 -17.42 -13.38
N VAL A 33 4.08 -16.60 -13.14
CA VAL A 33 4.56 -15.60 -14.10
C VAL A 33 5.92 -15.99 -14.65
N PRO A 34 6.18 -15.70 -15.95
CA PRO A 34 7.48 -16.01 -16.56
C PRO A 34 8.54 -15.04 -16.06
N VAL A 35 9.75 -15.58 -15.83
CA VAL A 35 10.96 -14.82 -15.50
C VAL A 35 12.14 -15.35 -16.30
N LYS A 36 13.15 -14.51 -16.55
CA LYS A 36 14.25 -14.79 -17.48
C LYS A 36 15.13 -15.95 -17.06
N ASN A 37 15.37 -16.11 -15.74
CA ASN A 37 16.24 -17.17 -15.20
C ASN A 37 15.56 -18.55 -15.11
N GLY A 38 14.28 -18.66 -15.51
CA GLY A 38 13.54 -19.92 -15.50
C GLY A 38 13.03 -20.38 -14.13
N VAL A 39 13.25 -19.61 -13.08
CA VAL A 39 12.63 -19.83 -11.76
C VAL A 39 11.12 -19.61 -11.89
N LYS A 40 10.32 -20.43 -11.22
CA LYS A 40 8.87 -20.20 -11.17
C LYS A 40 8.56 -19.18 -10.08
N VAL A 41 7.82 -18.14 -10.42
CA VAL A 41 7.36 -17.10 -9.48
C VAL A 41 5.84 -17.10 -9.47
N VAL A 42 5.24 -17.17 -8.28
CA VAL A 42 3.80 -16.99 -8.06
C VAL A 42 3.52 -15.53 -7.79
N GLU A 43 2.53 -14.95 -8.47
CA GLU A 43 2.12 -13.56 -8.31
C GLU A 43 0.73 -13.48 -7.66
N TYR A 44 0.63 -12.76 -6.55
CA TYR A 44 -0.63 -12.46 -5.87
C TYR A 44 -0.96 -10.98 -6.09
N ARG A 45 -2.04 -10.70 -6.81
CA ARG A 45 -2.48 -9.36 -7.16
C ARG A 45 -3.63 -8.90 -6.26
N GLY A 46 -3.56 -7.66 -5.79
CA GLY A 46 -4.66 -7.03 -5.07
C GLY A 46 -4.96 -7.70 -3.73
N VAL A 47 -3.96 -7.93 -2.90
CA VAL A 47 -4.14 -8.39 -1.52
C VAL A 47 -4.51 -7.18 -0.67
N ARG A 48 -5.72 -7.16 -0.11
CA ARG A 48 -6.20 -6.06 0.72
C ARG A 48 -5.50 -6.07 2.08
N TYR A 49 -4.93 -4.93 2.49
CA TYR A 49 -4.29 -4.77 3.79
C TYR A 49 -5.08 -3.86 4.75
N ALA A 50 -5.95 -3.00 4.21
CA ALA A 50 -6.82 -2.11 4.99
C ALA A 50 -8.18 -1.95 4.31
N GLU A 51 -9.21 -1.58 5.09
CA GLU A 51 -10.52 -1.25 4.58
C GLU A 51 -10.46 -0.06 3.62
N ALA A 52 -11.46 0.04 2.73
CA ALA A 52 -11.58 1.16 1.81
C ALA A 52 -11.66 2.51 2.56
N PRO A 53 -10.74 3.45 2.29
CA PRO A 53 -10.70 4.76 2.96
C PRO A 53 -11.70 5.75 2.34
N THR A 54 -12.95 5.30 2.13
CA THR A 54 -14.02 6.04 1.44
C THR A 54 -15.02 6.64 2.43
N GLY A 55 -15.76 7.64 2.00
CA GLY A 55 -16.85 8.22 2.78
C GLY A 55 -16.40 8.64 4.18
N LYS A 56 -17.03 8.09 5.21
CA LYS A 56 -16.70 8.37 6.63
C LYS A 56 -15.27 8.04 7.03
N ASN A 57 -14.57 7.18 6.27
CA ASN A 57 -13.18 6.79 6.50
C ASN A 57 -12.18 7.67 5.73
N ARG A 58 -12.67 8.55 4.82
CA ARG A 58 -11.82 9.52 4.13
C ARG A 58 -11.13 10.43 5.15
N TRP A 59 -9.82 10.65 4.97
CA TRP A 59 -8.97 11.42 5.89
C TRP A 59 -9.01 10.90 7.33
N LYS A 60 -8.98 9.59 7.48
CA LYS A 60 -8.76 8.89 8.75
C LYS A 60 -7.61 7.90 8.63
N PRO A 61 -7.01 7.48 9.75
CA PRO A 61 -6.06 6.37 9.75
C PRO A 61 -6.67 5.13 9.08
N PRO A 62 -5.86 4.29 8.40
CA PRO A 62 -6.34 3.06 7.82
C PRO A 62 -6.89 2.11 8.88
N ILE A 63 -7.93 1.38 8.53
CA ILE A 63 -8.55 0.38 9.39
C ILE A 63 -8.06 -0.99 8.91
N PRO A 64 -7.36 -1.79 9.75
CA PRO A 64 -6.92 -3.12 9.39
C PRO A 64 -8.08 -4.01 8.97
N VAL A 65 -7.87 -4.85 7.95
CA VAL A 65 -8.86 -5.87 7.60
C VAL A 65 -8.79 -7.05 8.56
N SER A 66 -9.95 -7.63 8.88
CA SER A 66 -10.09 -8.83 9.71
C SER A 66 -10.04 -10.12 8.88
N GLU A 67 -10.42 -10.04 7.62
CA GLU A 67 -10.48 -11.17 6.71
C GLU A 67 -9.54 -10.97 5.54
N ARG A 68 -9.03 -12.08 5.01
CA ARG A 68 -8.15 -12.07 3.84
C ARG A 68 -8.99 -11.91 2.58
N GLU A 69 -8.69 -10.87 1.78
CA GLU A 69 -9.25 -10.65 0.46
C GLU A 69 -8.14 -10.54 -0.57
N ILE A 70 -8.26 -11.28 -1.67
CA ILE A 70 -7.35 -11.22 -2.83
C ILE A 70 -8.19 -11.09 -4.09
N LEU A 71 -8.00 -10.01 -4.84
CA LEU A 71 -8.75 -9.73 -6.07
C LEU A 71 -8.37 -10.67 -7.23
N ASN A 72 -7.13 -11.18 -7.26
CA ASN A 72 -6.54 -11.94 -8.36
C ASN A 72 -6.36 -11.15 -9.67
N GLU A 73 -6.60 -9.85 -9.62
CA GLU A 73 -6.39 -8.89 -10.70
C GLU A 73 -5.64 -7.67 -10.15
N TRP A 74 -5.11 -6.83 -11.04
CA TRP A 74 -4.50 -5.58 -10.59
C TRP A 74 -5.54 -4.70 -9.90
N PRO A 75 -5.27 -4.27 -8.66
CA PRO A 75 -6.21 -3.41 -7.94
C PRO A 75 -6.26 -2.04 -8.61
N PRO A 76 -7.31 -1.24 -8.36
CA PRO A 76 -7.29 0.16 -8.76
C PRO A 76 -6.08 0.89 -8.16
N ALA A 77 -5.47 1.78 -8.92
CA ALA A 77 -4.51 2.73 -8.36
C ALA A 77 -5.24 3.73 -7.45
N CYS A 78 -4.52 4.32 -6.49
CA CYS A 78 -5.10 5.40 -5.70
C CYS A 78 -5.40 6.62 -6.56
N VAL A 79 -6.42 7.38 -6.18
CA VAL A 79 -6.92 8.53 -6.96
C VAL A 79 -5.79 9.49 -7.30
N GLN A 80 -5.59 9.73 -8.58
CA GLN A 80 -4.55 10.57 -9.15
C GLN A 80 -4.93 11.02 -10.56
N GLY A 81 -4.23 12.02 -11.08
CA GLY A 81 -4.27 12.39 -12.51
C GLY A 81 -3.13 11.74 -13.29
N ASP A 82 -2.99 12.11 -14.56
CA ASP A 82 -2.00 11.55 -15.49
C ASP A 82 -0.57 12.13 -15.31
N GLY A 83 -0.36 13.00 -14.33
CA GLY A 83 0.90 13.75 -14.15
C GLY A 83 2.15 12.88 -14.02
N ASN A 84 2.04 11.68 -13.41
CA ASN A 84 3.14 10.73 -13.30
C ASN A 84 3.49 10.12 -14.67
N VAL A 85 2.48 9.77 -15.47
CA VAL A 85 2.65 9.24 -16.83
C VAL A 85 3.20 10.32 -17.76
N ASP A 86 2.71 11.54 -17.66
CA ASP A 86 3.23 12.69 -18.42
C ASP A 86 4.70 12.96 -18.11
N TRP A 87 5.10 12.80 -16.85
CA TRP A 87 6.50 12.86 -16.43
C TRP A 87 7.34 11.79 -17.14
N TYR A 88 6.90 10.53 -17.15
CA TYR A 88 7.60 9.46 -17.85
C TYR A 88 7.72 9.73 -19.36
N LYS A 89 6.67 10.28 -20.00
CA LYS A 89 6.69 10.69 -21.41
C LYS A 89 7.73 11.80 -21.69
N ILE A 90 7.84 12.77 -20.78
CA ILE A 90 8.85 13.84 -20.88
C ILE A 90 10.26 13.25 -20.75
N VAL A 91 10.48 12.37 -19.77
CA VAL A 91 11.77 11.70 -19.55
C VAL A 91 12.15 10.84 -20.74
N ALA A 92 11.24 10.01 -21.26
CA ALA A 92 11.47 9.19 -22.45
C ALA A 92 11.92 10.03 -23.64
N LYS A 93 11.21 11.13 -23.93
CA LYS A 93 11.58 12.06 -24.97
C LYS A 93 12.96 12.70 -24.76
N GLY A 94 13.28 13.05 -23.48
CA GLY A 94 14.58 13.61 -23.12
C GLY A 94 15.75 12.67 -23.40
N PHE A 95 15.53 11.35 -23.30
CA PHE A 95 16.49 10.31 -23.64
C PHE A 95 16.37 9.79 -25.07
N GLY A 96 15.56 10.43 -25.95
CA GLY A 96 15.42 10.05 -27.37
C GLY A 96 14.56 8.81 -27.60
N ALA A 97 13.79 8.37 -26.60
CA ALA A 97 12.81 7.28 -26.75
C ALA A 97 11.46 7.82 -27.22
N ASP A 98 10.65 6.95 -27.84
CA ASP A 98 9.28 7.28 -28.23
C ASP A 98 8.39 7.41 -26.99
N PRO A 99 7.79 8.58 -26.69
CA PRO A 99 6.91 8.75 -25.55
C PRO A 99 5.62 7.92 -25.65
N ASN A 100 5.23 7.44 -26.84
CA ASN A 100 4.03 6.63 -27.02
C ASN A 100 4.19 5.17 -26.54
N VAL A 101 5.41 4.74 -26.21
CA VAL A 101 5.64 3.42 -25.58
C VAL A 101 5.40 3.46 -24.06
N ILE A 102 5.20 4.64 -23.48
CA ILE A 102 4.89 4.77 -22.06
C ILE A 102 3.44 4.34 -21.81
N PHE A 103 3.26 3.55 -20.78
CA PHE A 103 1.97 3.04 -20.33
C PHE A 103 1.01 4.17 -19.89
N ASP A 104 -0.28 3.88 -19.88
CA ASP A 104 -1.31 4.80 -19.39
C ASP A 104 -1.53 4.63 -17.87
N THR A 105 -2.12 5.65 -17.23
CA THR A 105 -2.60 5.56 -15.85
C THR A 105 -3.72 4.52 -15.77
N PRO A 106 -3.64 3.51 -14.89
CA PRO A 106 -4.70 2.52 -14.75
C PRO A 106 -5.97 3.14 -14.13
N PRO A 107 -7.10 2.41 -14.10
CA PRO A 107 -8.29 2.83 -13.37
C PRO A 107 -7.95 3.21 -11.93
N THR A 108 -8.50 4.32 -11.46
CA THR A 108 -8.25 4.85 -10.12
C THR A 108 -9.48 4.72 -9.22
N SER A 109 -9.24 4.53 -7.92
CA SER A 109 -10.30 4.49 -6.90
C SER A 109 -9.76 5.01 -5.57
N GLU A 110 -10.64 5.48 -4.68
CA GLU A 110 -10.28 5.64 -3.27
C GLU A 110 -10.11 4.27 -2.59
N ASP A 111 -10.81 3.24 -3.04
CA ASP A 111 -10.59 1.87 -2.60
C ASP A 111 -9.35 1.28 -3.28
N CYS A 112 -8.18 1.60 -2.71
CA CYS A 112 -6.87 1.34 -3.31
C CYS A 112 -5.82 0.81 -2.31
N LEU A 113 -6.22 0.48 -1.09
CA LEU A 113 -5.30 0.03 -0.05
C LEU A 113 -4.99 -1.47 -0.18
N PHE A 114 -4.29 -1.80 -1.26
CA PHE A 114 -3.88 -3.15 -1.63
C PHE A 114 -2.36 -3.24 -1.76
N LEU A 115 -1.87 -4.47 -1.64
CA LEU A 115 -0.49 -4.83 -1.96
C LEU A 115 -0.46 -5.97 -2.97
N ASN A 116 0.69 -6.19 -3.61
CA ASN A 116 0.92 -7.32 -4.49
C ASN A 116 2.15 -8.07 -3.98
N ILE A 117 2.18 -9.40 -4.16
CA ILE A 117 3.26 -10.25 -3.66
C ILE A 117 3.78 -11.12 -4.80
N TRP A 118 5.09 -11.20 -4.95
CA TRP A 118 5.80 -12.12 -5.82
C TRP A 118 6.62 -13.08 -4.97
N GLN A 119 6.29 -14.36 -5.09
CA GLN A 119 6.87 -15.45 -4.32
C GLN A 119 7.63 -16.40 -5.24
N PRO A 120 8.95 -16.60 -5.10
CA PRO A 120 9.66 -17.62 -5.85
C PRO A 120 9.15 -19.00 -5.41
N LEU A 121 8.85 -19.89 -6.38
CA LEU A 121 8.42 -21.24 -6.10
C LEU A 121 9.65 -22.13 -5.96
N SER A 122 10.11 -22.36 -4.74
CA SER A 122 11.20 -23.29 -4.41
C SER A 122 10.68 -24.44 -3.54
N ARG A 123 11.47 -25.53 -3.41
CA ARG A 123 11.12 -26.65 -2.53
C ARG A 123 11.26 -26.28 -1.04
N ASP A 124 12.13 -25.33 -0.74
CA ASP A 124 12.42 -24.84 0.63
C ASP A 124 11.91 -23.38 0.77
N LEU A 125 10.58 -23.23 0.84
CA LEU A 125 9.89 -21.94 0.85
C LEU A 125 9.69 -21.37 2.26
N SER A 126 10.56 -21.63 3.18
CA SER A 126 10.48 -21.02 4.51
C SER A 126 11.61 -20.01 4.70
N ASP A 127 11.29 -18.90 5.34
CA ASP A 127 12.28 -17.97 5.87
C ASP A 127 13.00 -17.09 4.82
N LEU A 128 12.34 -16.83 3.66
CA LEU A 128 12.91 -15.98 2.62
C LEU A 128 12.97 -14.51 3.05
N PRO A 129 14.04 -13.77 2.70
CA PRO A 129 14.08 -12.33 2.88
C PRO A 129 12.90 -11.66 2.18
N VAL A 130 12.37 -10.59 2.77
CA VAL A 130 11.25 -9.83 2.23
C VAL A 130 11.72 -8.44 1.80
N MET A 131 11.38 -8.03 0.58
CA MET A 131 11.64 -6.69 0.06
C MET A 131 10.32 -5.99 -0.22
N VAL A 132 10.08 -4.84 0.43
CA VAL A 132 8.84 -4.08 0.33
C VAL A 132 9.07 -2.82 -0.47
N TRP A 133 8.45 -2.73 -1.66
CA TRP A 133 8.53 -1.61 -2.57
C TRP A 133 7.52 -0.52 -2.21
N ILE A 134 8.01 0.72 -2.08
CA ILE A 134 7.22 1.94 -1.92
C ILE A 134 7.46 2.82 -3.15
N HIS A 135 6.43 3.00 -3.97
CA HIS A 135 6.55 3.71 -5.24
C HIS A 135 6.78 5.22 -5.06
N GLY A 136 7.33 5.85 -6.09
CA GLY A 136 7.52 7.29 -6.16
C GLY A 136 6.30 8.03 -6.72
N GLY A 137 6.55 9.11 -7.48
CA GLY A 137 5.52 9.93 -8.11
C GLY A 137 5.12 11.16 -7.31
N GLY A 138 6.05 11.72 -6.49
CA GLY A 138 5.85 12.98 -5.77
C GLY A 138 4.73 12.96 -4.72
N ASN A 139 4.30 11.78 -4.27
CA ASN A 139 3.12 11.57 -3.42
C ASN A 139 1.80 12.06 -4.05
N VAL A 140 1.75 12.34 -5.34
CA VAL A 140 0.57 12.78 -6.08
C VAL A 140 0.20 11.86 -7.22
N GLY A 141 1.06 10.91 -7.56
CA GLY A 141 0.87 9.89 -8.60
C GLY A 141 1.70 8.65 -8.32
N GLY A 142 1.58 7.64 -9.20
CA GLY A 142 2.25 6.35 -9.05
C GLY A 142 1.31 5.25 -8.54
N TRP A 143 1.73 3.99 -8.69
CA TRP A 143 0.98 2.83 -8.18
C TRP A 143 1.90 1.62 -7.97
N ALA A 144 1.43 0.68 -7.20
CA ALA A 144 2.22 -0.47 -6.71
C ALA A 144 2.71 -1.45 -7.81
N TYR A 145 2.13 -1.40 -8.99
CA TYR A 145 2.42 -2.33 -10.09
C TYR A 145 2.75 -1.59 -11.40
N GLU A 146 3.41 -0.45 -11.30
CA GLU A 146 3.97 0.21 -12.49
C GLU A 146 4.81 -0.79 -13.29
N PRO A 147 4.71 -0.84 -14.64
CA PRO A 147 5.42 -1.82 -15.45
C PRO A 147 6.93 -1.87 -15.22
N ASN A 148 7.53 -0.75 -14.82
CA ASN A 148 8.96 -0.65 -14.50
C ASN A 148 9.34 -1.33 -13.18
N TYR A 149 8.37 -1.63 -12.30
CA TYR A 149 8.59 -2.08 -10.92
C TYR A 149 7.87 -3.38 -10.58
N ILE A 150 7.53 -4.18 -11.60
CA ILE A 150 6.99 -5.53 -11.42
C ILE A 150 8.04 -6.40 -10.71
N GLY A 151 7.67 -6.97 -9.56
CA GLY A 151 8.61 -7.63 -8.66
C GLY A 151 9.07 -9.03 -9.06
N ALA A 152 8.55 -9.61 -10.15
CA ALA A 152 8.75 -11.02 -10.50
C ALA A 152 10.24 -11.38 -10.75
N GLU A 153 10.97 -10.55 -11.52
CA GLU A 153 12.39 -10.79 -11.80
C GLU A 153 13.22 -10.72 -10.52
N LEU A 154 12.97 -9.73 -9.65
CA LEU A 154 13.66 -9.62 -8.38
C LEU A 154 13.32 -10.79 -7.46
N ALA A 155 12.06 -11.21 -7.42
CA ALA A 155 11.65 -12.36 -6.62
C ALA A 155 12.35 -13.67 -7.06
N SER A 156 12.64 -13.81 -8.37
CA SER A 156 13.34 -14.98 -8.90
C SER A 156 14.77 -15.15 -8.38
N GLU A 157 15.35 -14.11 -7.78
CA GLU A 157 16.65 -14.14 -7.11
C GLU A 157 16.59 -14.67 -5.66
N GLY A 158 15.44 -15.19 -5.22
CA GLY A 158 15.29 -15.87 -3.92
C GLY A 158 14.78 -14.97 -2.78
N VAL A 159 14.04 -13.94 -3.09
CA VAL A 159 13.39 -13.05 -2.11
C VAL A 159 11.88 -12.98 -2.34
N ILE A 160 11.11 -12.70 -1.30
CA ILE A 160 9.72 -12.28 -1.46
C ILE A 160 9.71 -10.80 -1.79
N VAL A 161 9.05 -10.40 -2.87
CA VAL A 161 8.84 -8.99 -3.18
C VAL A 161 7.39 -8.63 -2.90
N VAL A 162 7.19 -7.52 -2.19
CA VAL A 162 5.87 -6.95 -1.91
C VAL A 162 5.87 -5.52 -2.44
N SER A 163 4.86 -5.12 -3.20
CA SER A 163 4.63 -3.72 -3.55
C SER A 163 3.35 -3.21 -2.92
N ILE A 164 3.36 -2.00 -2.38
CA ILE A 164 2.24 -1.44 -1.64
C ILE A 164 1.64 -0.22 -2.33
N GLY A 165 0.30 -0.16 -2.44
CA GLY A 165 -0.44 1.05 -2.76
C GLY A 165 -0.69 1.86 -1.49
N TYR A 166 -0.77 3.18 -1.60
CA TYR A 166 -1.06 4.10 -0.50
C TYR A 166 -1.74 5.36 -1.04
N ARG A 167 -2.54 6.03 -0.21
CA ARG A 167 -3.27 7.24 -0.62
C ARG A 167 -2.33 8.36 -1.07
N LEU A 168 -2.78 9.11 -2.06
CA LEU A 168 -1.99 10.15 -2.72
C LEU A 168 -2.66 11.52 -2.62
N GLY A 169 -1.87 12.56 -2.88
CA GLY A 169 -2.35 13.94 -2.99
C GLY A 169 -3.22 14.36 -1.81
N VAL A 170 -4.33 15.01 -2.10
CA VAL A 170 -5.27 15.50 -1.09
C VAL A 170 -5.87 14.37 -0.24
N PHE A 171 -6.03 13.15 -0.78
CA PHE A 171 -6.58 12.02 -0.04
C PHE A 171 -5.61 11.45 0.99
N GLY A 172 -4.30 11.54 0.72
CA GLY A 172 -3.24 11.04 1.58
C GLY A 172 -2.61 12.10 2.51
N PHE A 173 -2.68 13.39 2.15
CA PHE A 173 -1.87 14.42 2.78
C PHE A 173 -2.62 15.71 3.15
N LEU A 174 -3.96 15.76 3.14
CA LEU A 174 -4.71 16.92 3.58
C LEU A 174 -4.56 17.14 5.09
N ALA A 175 -3.90 18.22 5.49
CA ALA A 175 -3.96 18.75 6.84
C ALA A 175 -5.07 19.81 6.94
N HIS A 176 -5.92 19.73 7.95
CA HIS A 176 -7.03 20.65 8.15
C HIS A 176 -7.36 20.77 9.64
N PRO A 177 -7.71 21.96 10.19
CA PRO A 177 -8.00 22.12 11.61
C PRO A 177 -9.10 21.19 12.15
N GLN A 178 -10.17 20.98 11.38
CA GLN A 178 -11.21 20.02 11.75
C GLN A 178 -10.67 18.60 11.84
N LEU A 179 -9.88 18.15 10.86
CA LEU A 179 -9.29 16.81 10.85
C LEU A 179 -8.31 16.59 12.01
N SER A 180 -7.50 17.61 12.34
CA SER A 180 -6.60 17.55 13.50
C SER A 180 -7.38 17.43 14.80
N LYS A 181 -8.47 18.18 14.96
CA LYS A 181 -9.37 18.10 16.13
C LYS A 181 -10.04 16.74 16.29
N GLU A 182 -10.31 16.03 15.18
CA GLU A 182 -10.87 14.66 15.21
C GLU A 182 -9.83 13.60 15.58
N SER A 183 -8.55 13.92 15.44
CA SER A 183 -7.43 12.99 15.70
C SER A 183 -7.12 12.93 17.20
N PRO A 184 -6.86 11.74 17.76
CA PRO A 184 -6.41 11.61 19.17
C PRO A 184 -5.01 12.19 19.40
N HIS A 185 -4.32 12.61 18.34
CA HIS A 185 -2.97 13.18 18.37
C HIS A 185 -2.95 14.67 17.99
N ASP A 186 -4.10 15.32 17.89
CA ASP A 186 -4.24 16.73 17.48
C ASP A 186 -3.47 17.04 16.17
N SER A 187 -3.48 16.10 15.22
CA SER A 187 -2.72 16.25 13.96
C SER A 187 -3.44 15.56 12.79
N SER A 188 -3.16 16.09 11.58
CA SER A 188 -3.69 15.55 10.32
C SER A 188 -2.64 15.69 9.20
N GLY A 189 -2.90 15.06 8.03
CA GLY A 189 -2.07 15.24 6.83
C GLY A 189 -1.11 14.09 6.52
N ASN A 190 -0.98 13.07 7.38
CA ASN A 190 -0.02 11.97 7.18
C ASN A 190 -0.70 10.62 6.92
N TYR A 191 -1.90 10.60 6.33
CA TYR A 191 -2.67 9.37 6.13
C TYR A 191 -1.95 8.38 5.21
N ALA A 192 -1.25 8.86 4.19
CA ALA A 192 -0.45 8.02 3.30
C ALA A 192 0.71 7.32 4.01
N ILE A 193 1.37 7.99 4.98
CA ILE A 193 2.41 7.36 5.79
C ILE A 193 1.79 6.33 6.74
N LEU A 194 0.61 6.61 7.29
CA LEU A 194 -0.13 5.65 8.11
C LEU A 194 -0.56 4.43 7.29
N ASP A 195 -0.93 4.60 6.01
CA ASP A 195 -1.23 3.50 5.10
C ASP A 195 -0.02 2.58 4.92
N GLN A 196 1.16 3.16 4.70
CA GLN A 196 2.42 2.41 4.56
C GLN A 196 2.77 1.67 5.86
N ILE A 197 2.55 2.29 7.03
CA ILE A 197 2.73 1.65 8.34
C ILE A 197 1.76 0.47 8.50
N GLU A 198 0.49 0.62 8.12
CA GLU A 198 -0.47 -0.49 8.22
C GLU A 198 -0.16 -1.62 7.23
N ALA A 199 0.30 -1.29 6.02
CA ALA A 199 0.80 -2.30 5.07
C ALA A 199 1.99 -3.08 5.65
N LEU A 200 2.94 -2.42 6.30
CA LEU A 200 4.06 -3.08 6.97
C LEU A 200 3.59 -3.94 8.15
N LYS A 201 2.62 -3.48 8.95
CA LYS A 201 2.00 -4.29 10.01
C LYS A 201 1.28 -5.51 9.45
N TRP A 202 0.60 -5.36 8.31
CA TRP A 202 -0.01 -6.49 7.62
C TRP A 202 1.05 -7.51 7.17
N ILE A 203 2.16 -7.04 6.58
CA ILE A 203 3.29 -7.88 6.16
C ILE A 203 3.87 -8.64 7.36
N GLN A 204 4.13 -7.96 8.47
CA GLN A 204 4.62 -8.59 9.70
C GLN A 204 3.70 -9.74 10.18
N ARG A 205 2.40 -9.56 10.09
CA ARG A 205 1.43 -10.58 10.56
C ARG A 205 1.25 -11.76 9.60
N ASN A 206 1.47 -11.56 8.29
CA ASN A 206 0.97 -12.51 7.28
C ASN A 206 2.03 -13.04 6.33
N ILE A 207 3.21 -12.44 6.22
CA ILE A 207 4.16 -12.78 5.15
C ILE A 207 4.74 -14.18 5.25
N ASN A 208 4.71 -14.79 6.44
CA ASN A 208 5.11 -16.17 6.66
C ASN A 208 4.21 -17.17 5.90
N GLU A 209 2.95 -16.83 5.63
CA GLU A 209 2.05 -17.65 4.81
C GLU A 209 2.50 -17.71 3.34
N TYR A 210 3.28 -16.73 2.92
CA TYR A 210 3.91 -16.63 1.59
C TYR A 210 5.38 -17.08 1.60
N GLY A 211 5.85 -17.66 2.71
CA GLY A 211 7.23 -18.15 2.86
C GLY A 211 8.26 -17.07 3.19
N GLY A 212 7.83 -15.85 3.49
CA GLY A 212 8.71 -14.75 3.89
C GLY A 212 9.02 -14.75 5.38
N ASN A 213 10.19 -14.22 5.73
CA ASN A 213 10.64 -14.03 7.10
C ASN A 213 10.25 -12.63 7.61
N PRO A 214 9.32 -12.50 8.58
CA PRO A 214 8.95 -11.21 9.14
C PRO A 214 10.10 -10.53 9.90
N GLU A 215 11.12 -11.28 10.34
CA GLU A 215 12.31 -10.75 10.99
C GLU A 215 13.41 -10.32 10.00
N ASN A 216 13.15 -10.37 8.69
CA ASN A 216 14.11 -9.99 7.67
C ASN A 216 13.47 -9.18 6.54
N ILE A 217 12.88 -8.04 6.89
CA ILE A 217 12.21 -7.12 5.97
C ILE A 217 13.14 -5.97 5.60
N THR A 218 13.27 -5.72 4.30
CA THR A 218 13.93 -4.55 3.72
C THR A 218 12.87 -3.69 3.03
N VAL A 219 12.70 -2.46 3.45
CA VAL A 219 11.91 -1.48 2.69
C VAL A 219 12.79 -0.81 1.64
N PHE A 220 12.28 -0.64 0.42
CA PHE A 220 12.99 0.08 -0.62
C PHE A 220 12.02 0.91 -1.45
N GLY A 221 12.50 2.04 -1.96
CA GLY A 221 11.64 2.96 -2.70
C GLY A 221 12.46 4.00 -3.46
N GLU A 222 11.81 4.62 -4.43
CA GLU A 222 12.42 5.62 -5.30
C GLU A 222 11.70 6.96 -5.13
N SER A 223 12.45 8.08 -5.28
CA SER A 223 11.90 9.44 -5.27
C SER A 223 11.06 9.71 -4.00
N ALA A 224 9.78 10.04 -4.14
CA ALA A 224 8.86 10.24 -3.01
C ALA A 224 8.75 8.99 -2.12
N GLY A 225 8.80 7.77 -2.69
CA GLY A 225 8.82 6.52 -1.92
C GLY A 225 10.07 6.42 -1.03
N ALA A 226 11.23 6.82 -1.52
CA ALA A 226 12.44 6.93 -0.71
C ALA A 226 12.30 8.02 0.38
N GLY A 227 11.68 9.16 0.05
CA GLY A 227 11.35 10.20 1.03
C GLY A 227 10.42 9.67 2.13
N ASN A 228 9.41 8.89 1.77
CA ASN A 228 8.49 8.26 2.72
C ASN A 228 9.22 7.28 3.65
N ILE A 229 10.17 6.49 3.13
CA ILE A 229 11.04 5.64 3.96
C ILE A 229 11.79 6.47 5.01
N GLY A 230 12.23 7.66 4.66
CA GLY A 230 12.86 8.57 5.62
C GLY A 230 11.94 8.95 6.78
N TYR A 231 10.61 9.14 6.53
CA TYR A 231 9.64 9.34 7.61
C TYR A 231 9.40 8.07 8.42
N LEU A 232 9.36 6.90 7.79
CA LEU A 232 9.23 5.61 8.49
C LEU A 232 10.41 5.34 9.43
N LEU A 233 11.65 5.69 9.02
CA LEU A 233 12.85 5.52 9.84
C LEU A 233 12.86 6.33 11.14
N VAL A 234 12.11 7.42 11.21
CA VAL A 234 12.04 8.29 12.40
C VAL A 234 10.70 8.21 13.13
N SER A 235 9.76 7.42 12.61
CA SER A 235 8.43 7.27 13.18
C SER A 235 8.39 6.16 14.24
N PRO A 236 8.05 6.46 15.50
CA PRO A 236 7.90 5.41 16.51
C PRO A 236 6.76 4.42 16.20
N LEU A 237 5.84 4.78 15.28
CA LEU A 237 4.77 3.89 14.83
C LEU A 237 5.27 2.79 13.87
N ALA A 238 6.49 2.95 13.34
CA ALA A 238 7.14 2.01 12.42
C ALA A 238 8.27 1.22 13.09
N ASP A 239 8.48 1.37 14.40
CA ASP A 239 9.46 0.62 15.15
C ASP A 239 9.23 -0.89 14.98
N ASP A 240 10.30 -1.63 14.73
CA ASP A 240 10.32 -3.09 14.53
C ASP A 240 9.50 -3.62 13.33
N LEU A 241 8.98 -2.75 12.44
CA LEU A 241 8.23 -3.18 11.26
C LEU A 241 9.15 -3.56 10.08
N PHE A 242 10.39 -3.10 10.08
CA PHE A 242 11.41 -3.45 9.08
C PHE A 242 12.81 -3.34 9.65
N HIS A 243 13.79 -3.98 8.99
CA HIS A 243 15.16 -4.16 9.51
C HIS A 243 16.21 -3.43 8.68
N LYS A 244 15.89 -3.14 7.42
CA LYS A 244 16.80 -2.52 6.45
C LYS A 244 16.04 -1.56 5.55
N ALA A 245 16.71 -0.54 5.04
CA ALA A 245 16.14 0.45 4.15
C ALA A 245 17.07 0.76 2.97
N ILE A 246 16.50 0.90 1.77
CA ILE A 246 17.19 1.35 0.55
C ILE A 246 16.41 2.55 0.00
N MET A 247 17.04 3.71 -0.04
CA MET A 247 16.45 4.95 -0.51
C MET A 247 17.08 5.36 -1.83
N GLN A 248 16.33 5.25 -2.93
CA GLN A 248 16.79 5.54 -4.28
C GLN A 248 16.28 6.92 -4.73
N SER A 249 17.19 7.82 -5.09
CA SER A 249 16.84 9.19 -5.55
C SER A 249 15.92 9.96 -4.60
N GLY A 250 15.90 9.60 -3.34
CA GLY A 250 15.20 10.27 -2.26
C GLY A 250 16.16 11.05 -1.40
N GLY A 251 15.96 12.36 -1.32
CA GLY A 251 16.85 13.22 -0.58
C GLY A 251 16.70 13.10 0.94
N TRP A 252 17.78 12.91 1.62
CA TRP A 252 17.96 13.27 3.01
C TRP A 252 18.84 14.53 3.09
N PRO A 253 18.55 15.55 3.88
CA PRO A 253 17.49 15.59 4.90
C PRO A 253 16.11 15.90 4.29
N ILE A 254 15.08 15.30 4.88
CA ILE A 254 13.69 15.70 4.64
C ILE A 254 13.54 17.14 5.11
N LYS A 255 13.02 18.02 4.25
CA LYS A 255 12.67 19.38 4.68
C LYS A 255 11.44 19.32 5.59
N LEU A 256 11.66 19.44 6.88
CA LEU A 256 10.61 19.56 7.91
C LEU A 256 10.31 21.05 8.18
N ASP A 257 10.29 21.86 7.14
CA ASP A 257 10.23 23.33 7.27
C ASP A 257 8.82 23.90 7.39
N ARG A 258 7.77 23.07 7.25
CA ARG A 258 6.39 23.49 7.46
C ARG A 258 5.81 23.01 8.77
N LYS A 259 5.28 23.93 9.53
CA LYS A 259 4.50 23.61 10.73
C LYS A 259 3.12 23.06 10.36
N LEU A 260 2.54 22.24 11.23
CA LEU A 260 1.18 21.73 11.07
C LEU A 260 0.18 22.86 10.80
N THR A 261 0.26 23.96 11.56
CA THR A 261 -0.62 25.13 11.43
C THR A 261 -0.57 25.79 10.05
N GLU A 262 0.59 25.76 9.37
CA GLU A 262 0.75 26.29 8.02
C GLU A 262 0.07 25.39 7.00
N ASN A 263 0.22 24.06 7.14
CA ASN A 263 -0.45 23.09 6.29
C ASN A 263 -1.96 23.09 6.54
N GLU A 264 -2.42 23.25 7.78
CA GLU A 264 -3.83 23.40 8.12
C GLU A 264 -4.45 24.66 7.51
N ALA A 265 -3.71 25.76 7.45
CA ALA A 265 -4.17 26.97 6.78
C ALA A 265 -4.35 26.75 5.27
N ILE A 266 -3.47 25.96 4.63
CA ILE A 266 -3.60 25.56 3.23
C ILE A 266 -4.84 24.69 3.04
N GLY A 267 -5.06 23.70 3.92
CA GLY A 267 -6.23 22.83 3.86
C GLY A 267 -7.54 23.56 4.11
N ASN A 268 -7.56 24.51 5.04
CA ASN A 268 -8.72 25.38 5.27
C ASN A 268 -9.05 26.21 4.01
N LYS A 269 -8.01 26.83 3.42
CA LYS A 269 -8.19 27.55 2.15
C LYS A 269 -8.71 26.64 1.04
N PHE A 270 -8.25 25.39 0.95
CA PHE A 270 -8.75 24.43 -0.03
C PHE A 270 -10.26 24.17 0.13
N THR A 271 -10.75 23.99 1.36
CA THR A 271 -12.21 23.79 1.60
C THR A 271 -13.01 25.06 1.34
N GLU A 272 -12.48 26.24 1.68
CA GLU A 272 -13.08 27.53 1.36
C GLU A 272 -13.21 27.75 -0.15
N ASP A 273 -12.13 27.53 -0.90
CA ASP A 273 -12.09 27.67 -2.38
C ASP A 273 -13.03 26.67 -3.06
N ALA A 274 -13.15 25.44 -2.51
CA ALA A 274 -14.07 24.42 -3.00
C ALA A 274 -15.53 24.71 -2.66
N GLY A 275 -15.80 25.53 -1.65
CA GLY A 275 -17.14 25.83 -1.16
C GLY A 275 -17.80 24.70 -0.39
N TYR A 276 -17.04 23.76 0.16
CA TYR A 276 -17.53 22.57 0.88
C TYR A 276 -16.81 22.41 2.21
N SER A 277 -17.55 21.99 3.24
CA SER A 277 -16.98 21.53 4.51
C SER A 277 -16.33 20.14 4.36
N ILE A 278 -15.51 19.75 5.32
CA ILE A 278 -14.90 18.40 5.39
C ILE A 278 -16.00 17.31 5.40
N ASP A 279 -17.10 17.54 6.12
CA ASP A 279 -18.19 16.56 6.22
C ASP A 279 -18.94 16.41 4.89
N GLU A 280 -19.17 17.52 4.17
CA GLU A 280 -19.77 17.48 2.83
C GLU A 280 -18.84 16.77 1.85
N LEU A 281 -17.52 17.06 1.88
CA LEU A 281 -16.53 16.39 1.04
C LEU A 281 -16.43 14.89 1.34
N ARG A 282 -16.59 14.45 2.59
CA ARG A 282 -16.67 13.01 2.95
C ARG A 282 -17.90 12.33 2.37
N ASN A 283 -19.01 13.02 2.30
CA ASN A 283 -20.28 12.49 1.77
C ASN A 283 -20.37 12.60 0.24
N CYS A 284 -19.46 13.33 -0.39
CA CYS A 284 -19.43 13.49 -1.83
C CYS A 284 -18.90 12.22 -2.50
N LEU A 285 -19.65 11.68 -3.46
CA LEU A 285 -19.14 10.63 -4.33
C LEU A 285 -18.06 11.23 -5.25
N LEU A 286 -17.02 10.48 -5.56
CA LEU A 286 -15.90 10.94 -6.40
C LEU A 286 -16.37 11.49 -7.76
N TYR A 287 -17.49 11.01 -8.30
CA TYR A 287 -18.11 11.46 -9.54
C TYR A 287 -18.79 12.82 -9.45
N THR A 288 -19.06 13.31 -8.24
CA THR A 288 -19.72 14.61 -7.99
C THR A 288 -18.77 15.63 -7.37
N SER A 289 -17.58 15.19 -6.97
CA SER A 289 -16.48 16.07 -6.56
C SER A 289 -15.95 16.83 -7.77
N PRO A 290 -15.53 18.09 -7.64
CA PRO A 290 -14.75 18.74 -8.68
C PRO A 290 -13.63 17.80 -9.10
N SER A 291 -13.40 17.70 -10.42
CA SER A 291 -12.46 16.74 -11.04
C SER A 291 -11.19 16.62 -10.22
N PRO A 292 -10.60 15.40 -10.04
CA PRO A 292 -9.26 15.26 -9.48
C PRO A 292 -8.22 16.17 -10.14
N ARG A 293 -8.45 16.60 -11.40
CA ARG A 293 -7.66 17.63 -12.07
C ARG A 293 -7.80 18.99 -11.39
N ASP A 294 -8.99 19.36 -10.92
CA ASP A 294 -9.23 20.62 -10.23
C ASP A 294 -8.68 20.59 -8.81
N LEU A 295 -8.65 19.41 -8.18
CA LEU A 295 -8.06 19.17 -6.85
C LEU A 295 -6.53 19.04 -6.89
N SER A 296 -5.96 18.54 -8.01
CA SER A 296 -4.51 18.40 -8.19
C SER A 296 -3.82 19.69 -8.64
N THR A 297 -4.58 20.63 -9.24
CA THR A 297 -4.05 21.94 -9.71
C THR A 297 -3.92 22.97 -8.60
N SER A 298 -4.50 22.75 -7.41
CA SER A 298 -4.07 23.49 -6.24
C SER A 298 -2.62 23.09 -5.98
N ARG A 299 -1.68 23.83 -6.52
CA ARG A 299 -0.24 23.65 -6.36
C ARG A 299 0.08 23.51 -4.88
N MET A 300 0.02 22.29 -4.36
CA MET A 300 0.90 21.96 -3.24
C MET A 300 2.30 22.27 -3.78
N PRO A 301 3.02 23.22 -3.22
CA PRO A 301 4.37 23.50 -3.69
C PRO A 301 5.08 22.17 -3.65
N SER A 302 5.50 21.68 -4.83
CA SER A 302 6.39 20.55 -4.91
C SER A 302 7.51 20.84 -3.94
N SER A 303 7.63 19.98 -2.91
CA SER A 303 8.87 19.90 -2.15
C SER A 303 9.92 19.41 -3.16
N ALA A 304 10.55 20.36 -3.86
CA ALA A 304 11.76 20.13 -4.61
C ALA A 304 12.89 19.84 -3.63
#